data_bcdd2912dc6edf23a7193d076c58ef98
#
_entry.id   bcdd2912dc6edf23a7193d076c58ef98
#
_cell.length_a   1.000
_cell.length_b   1.000
_cell.length_c   1.000
_cell.angle_alpha   90.00
_cell.angle_beta   90.00
_cell.angle_gamma   90.00
#
_symmetry.space_group_name_H-M   'P 1'
#
loop_
_entity.id
_entity.type
_entity.pdbx_description
1 polymer ?
#
loop_
_entity_poly.entity_id
_entity_poly.type
_entity_poly.pdbx_seq_one_letter_code
_entity_poly.pdbx_strand_id
1 'polypeptide(L)'
;MSIPLAIRAAFWIWFFAALFVGRFLLLQKFPPPAGQGVVLALTAALVLTYRHAAAFRTWVDALDLRAIVLFHVTRFVGFYFVFLYRRGELPYAFAVPGGIGDIIVAALALVVALFSFGEATRLHAIYIWNVIGFIDILLVVFSAVRIALAGGGRELIALTQLPLSLLPTFLVPLIIASHLAIFARLARARAVT
;
A
#
# COMPACT_ATOMS: atom_id res chain seq x y z
N MET A 1 -14.84 7.87 16.40
CA MET A 1 -14.78 6.54 17.05
C MET A 1 -13.33 6.27 17.45
N SER A 2 -13.06 5.93 18.73
CA SER A 2 -11.70 5.63 19.18
C SER A 2 -11.22 4.30 18.60
N ILE A 3 -9.95 4.23 18.20
CA ILE A 3 -9.34 2.97 17.72
C ILE A 3 -9.27 1.99 18.91
N PRO A 4 -9.82 0.76 18.80
CA PRO A 4 -9.71 -0.22 19.88
C PRO A 4 -8.25 -0.44 20.28
N LEU A 5 -8.00 -0.54 21.59
CA LEU A 5 -6.63 -0.64 22.12
C LEU A 5 -5.83 -1.79 21.49
N ALA A 6 -6.47 -2.95 21.33
CA ALA A 6 -5.82 -4.12 20.73
C ALA A 6 -5.39 -3.86 19.27
N ILE A 7 -6.22 -3.19 18.46
CA ILE A 7 -5.90 -2.84 17.07
C ILE A 7 -4.73 -1.85 17.05
N ARG A 8 -4.79 -0.82 17.90
CA ARG A 8 -3.72 0.18 18.01
C ARG A 8 -2.41 -0.45 18.44
N ALA A 9 -2.43 -1.32 19.44
CA ALA A 9 -1.25 -2.05 19.89
C ALA A 9 -0.67 -2.94 18.80
N ALA A 10 -1.51 -3.70 18.08
CA ALA A 10 -1.09 -4.56 16.97
C ALA A 10 -0.41 -3.74 15.85
N PHE A 11 -0.95 -2.58 15.48
CA PHE A 11 -0.33 -1.71 14.48
C PHE A 11 1.04 -1.18 14.92
N TRP A 12 1.18 -0.76 16.18
CA TRP A 12 2.46 -0.30 16.70
C TRP A 12 3.50 -1.42 16.78
N ILE A 13 3.10 -2.60 17.26
CA ILE A 13 3.98 -3.78 17.28
C ILE A 13 4.45 -4.11 15.87
N TRP A 14 3.54 -4.14 14.89
CA TRP A 14 3.89 -4.39 13.50
C TRP A 14 4.82 -3.31 12.93
N PHE A 15 4.53 -2.03 13.18
CA PHE A 15 5.38 -0.93 12.72
C PHE A 15 6.81 -1.03 13.27
N PHE A 16 6.96 -1.29 14.59
CA PHE A 16 8.28 -1.46 15.18
C PHE A 16 8.99 -2.73 14.70
N ALA A 17 8.25 -3.81 14.46
CA ALA A 17 8.80 -5.02 13.83
C ALA A 17 9.31 -4.73 12.41
N ALA A 18 8.58 -3.95 11.60
CA ALA A 18 9.00 -3.53 10.27
C ALA A 18 10.27 -2.65 10.31
N LEU A 19 10.34 -1.71 11.27
CA LEU A 19 11.56 -0.92 11.51
C LEU A 19 12.75 -1.81 11.90
N PHE A 20 12.53 -2.79 12.77
CA PHE A 20 13.56 -3.75 13.18
C PHE A 20 14.06 -4.57 11.97
N VAL A 21 13.14 -5.09 11.14
CA VAL A 21 13.49 -5.81 9.91
C VAL A 21 14.38 -4.96 8.99
N GLY A 22 14.03 -3.69 8.79
CA GLY A 22 14.80 -2.78 7.95
C GLY A 22 16.14 -2.40 8.58
N ARG A 23 16.17 -2.13 9.90
CA ARG A 23 17.40 -1.73 10.61
C ARG A 23 18.47 -2.83 10.60
N PHE A 24 18.05 -4.09 10.70
CA PHE A 24 18.95 -5.25 10.72
C PHE A 24 19.07 -5.94 9.36
N LEU A 25 18.55 -5.33 8.29
CA LEU A 25 18.64 -5.80 6.91
C LEU A 25 18.18 -7.26 6.75
N LEU A 26 17.14 -7.65 7.51
CA LEU A 26 16.71 -9.05 7.56
C LEU A 26 16.21 -9.56 6.21
N LEU A 27 15.61 -8.69 5.37
CA LEU A 27 15.16 -9.07 4.05
C LEU A 27 16.30 -9.52 3.13
N GLN A 28 17.53 -9.04 3.35
CA GLN A 28 18.71 -9.42 2.57
C GLN A 28 19.24 -10.81 2.88
N LYS A 29 18.80 -11.39 4.02
CA LYS A 29 19.19 -12.76 4.42
C LYS A 29 18.42 -13.85 3.65
N PHE A 30 17.39 -13.45 2.91
CA PHE A 30 16.54 -14.35 2.13
C PHE A 30 16.75 -14.11 0.64
N PRO A 31 16.64 -15.16 -0.19
CA PRO A 31 16.76 -15.01 -1.64
C PRO A 31 15.60 -14.15 -2.19
N PRO A 32 15.81 -13.39 -3.27
CA PRO A 32 14.72 -12.79 -4.02
C PRO A 32 13.78 -13.91 -4.55
N PRO A 33 12.45 -13.73 -4.50
CA PRO A 33 11.66 -12.54 -4.22
C PRO A 33 11.05 -12.48 -2.79
N ALA A 34 11.83 -12.72 -1.75
CA ALA A 34 11.31 -12.80 -0.39
C ALA A 34 10.52 -11.54 0.06
N GLY A 35 10.99 -10.35 -0.32
CA GLY A 35 10.28 -9.09 -0.01
C GLY A 35 8.86 -9.07 -0.56
N GLN A 36 8.65 -9.57 -1.77
CA GLN A 36 7.33 -9.67 -2.41
C GLN A 36 6.47 -10.75 -1.74
N GLY A 37 7.09 -11.85 -1.31
CA GLY A 37 6.43 -12.86 -0.48
C GLY A 37 5.90 -12.29 0.84
N VAL A 38 6.67 -11.41 1.50
CA VAL A 38 6.25 -10.69 2.70
C VAL A 38 5.03 -9.80 2.40
N VAL A 39 5.04 -9.05 1.30
CA VAL A 39 3.88 -8.24 0.87
C VAL A 39 2.63 -9.10 0.75
N LEU A 40 2.71 -10.23 0.05
CA LEU A 40 1.56 -11.12 -0.16
C LEU A 40 1.07 -11.73 1.16
N ALA A 41 1.98 -12.21 2.00
CA ALA A 41 1.65 -12.82 3.29
C ALA A 41 0.97 -11.81 4.24
N LEU A 42 1.51 -10.60 4.36
CA LEU A 42 0.93 -9.55 5.21
C LEU A 42 -0.41 -9.04 4.66
N THR A 43 -0.53 -8.90 3.33
CA THR A 43 -1.80 -8.55 2.70
C THR A 43 -2.86 -9.62 2.96
N ALA A 44 -2.51 -10.90 2.77
CA ALA A 44 -3.40 -12.01 3.07
C ALA A 44 -3.81 -12.04 4.56
N ALA A 45 -2.87 -11.82 5.47
CA ALA A 45 -3.16 -11.73 6.91
C ALA A 45 -4.17 -10.61 7.22
N LEU A 46 -4.01 -9.42 6.64
CA LEU A 46 -4.96 -8.31 6.80
C LEU A 46 -6.36 -8.65 6.25
N VAL A 47 -6.42 -9.25 5.06
CA VAL A 47 -7.69 -9.66 4.43
C VAL A 47 -8.39 -10.74 5.26
N LEU A 48 -7.65 -11.75 5.74
CA LEU A 48 -8.18 -12.80 6.60
C LEU A 48 -8.66 -12.23 7.93
N THR A 49 -7.90 -11.31 8.53
CA THR A 49 -8.31 -10.63 9.77
C THR A 49 -9.61 -9.83 9.54
N TYR A 50 -9.71 -9.11 8.43
CA TYR A 50 -10.94 -8.39 8.07
C TYR A 50 -12.14 -9.34 7.86
N ARG A 51 -11.92 -10.54 7.32
CA ARG A 51 -12.99 -11.53 7.11
C ARG A 51 -13.43 -12.22 8.38
N HIS A 52 -12.51 -12.55 9.26
CA HIS A 52 -12.75 -13.44 10.41
C HIS A 52 -12.85 -12.71 11.76
N ALA A 53 -12.20 -11.54 11.93
CA ALA A 53 -12.26 -10.77 13.18
C ALA A 53 -13.33 -9.67 13.10
N ALA A 54 -14.50 -9.90 13.68
CA ALA A 54 -15.63 -8.97 13.64
C ALA A 54 -15.26 -7.57 14.15
N ALA A 55 -14.51 -7.47 15.25
CA ALA A 55 -14.10 -6.20 15.82
C ALA A 55 -13.22 -5.38 14.85
N PHE A 56 -12.29 -6.03 14.14
CA PHE A 56 -11.44 -5.39 13.14
C PHE A 56 -12.27 -4.92 11.95
N ARG A 57 -13.16 -5.77 11.44
CA ARG A 57 -14.07 -5.43 10.34
C ARG A 57 -14.95 -4.23 10.69
N THR A 58 -15.62 -4.26 11.85
CA THR A 58 -16.46 -3.14 12.30
C THR A 58 -15.68 -1.85 12.39
N TRP A 59 -14.45 -1.90 12.91
CA TRP A 59 -13.58 -0.73 12.98
C TRP A 59 -13.20 -0.20 11.58
N VAL A 60 -12.76 -1.08 10.65
CA VAL A 60 -12.41 -0.68 9.27
C VAL A 60 -13.63 -0.13 8.53
N ASP A 61 -14.79 -0.74 8.70
CA ASP A 61 -16.03 -0.30 8.05
C ASP A 61 -16.54 1.05 8.58
N ALA A 62 -16.17 1.41 9.81
CA ALA A 62 -16.52 2.70 10.41
C ALA A 62 -15.53 3.84 10.06
N LEU A 63 -14.39 3.55 9.44
CA LEU A 63 -13.45 4.59 9.01
C LEU A 63 -14.08 5.48 7.93
N ASP A 64 -13.80 6.78 7.99
CA ASP A 64 -14.18 7.67 6.90
C ASP A 64 -13.45 7.27 5.60
N LEU A 65 -14.20 7.11 4.51
CA LEU A 65 -13.63 6.79 3.20
C LEU A 65 -12.63 7.85 2.74
N ARG A 66 -12.85 9.12 3.07
CA ARG A 66 -11.90 10.20 2.77
C ARG A 66 -10.57 9.99 3.49
N ALA A 67 -10.61 9.56 4.75
CA ALA A 67 -9.40 9.28 5.52
C ALA A 67 -8.61 8.11 4.91
N ILE A 68 -9.32 7.06 4.45
CA ILE A 68 -8.68 5.92 3.77
C ILE A 68 -8.06 6.38 2.44
N VAL A 69 -8.75 7.23 1.66
CA VAL A 69 -8.20 7.81 0.43
C VAL A 69 -6.97 8.66 0.73
N LEU A 70 -7.02 9.54 1.75
CA LEU A 70 -5.89 10.38 2.16
C LEU A 70 -4.67 9.58 2.64
N PHE A 71 -4.86 8.38 3.20
CA PHE A 71 -3.74 7.51 3.53
C PHE A 71 -2.82 7.25 2.32
N HIS A 72 -3.35 7.24 1.10
CA HIS A 72 -2.57 7.03 -0.12
C HIS A 72 -1.66 8.21 -0.51
N VAL A 73 -1.70 9.33 0.21
CA VAL A 73 -0.70 10.40 0.10
C VAL A 73 0.72 9.88 0.43
N THR A 74 0.82 8.81 1.23
CA THR A 74 2.08 8.10 1.47
C THR A 74 2.76 7.61 0.17
N ARG A 75 2.00 7.46 -0.93
CA ARG A 75 2.51 7.09 -2.25
C ARG A 75 3.32 8.21 -2.94
N PHE A 76 3.38 9.41 -2.39
CA PHE A 76 4.39 10.39 -2.81
C PHE A 76 5.84 9.91 -2.59
N VAL A 77 6.05 8.78 -1.93
CA VAL A 77 7.32 8.04 -1.97
C VAL A 77 7.81 7.78 -3.41
N GLY A 78 6.92 7.81 -4.40
CA GLY A 78 7.26 7.75 -5.82
C GLY A 78 8.28 8.79 -6.26
N PHE A 79 8.29 10.00 -5.67
CA PHE A 79 9.35 10.98 -5.90
C PHE A 79 10.72 10.45 -5.47
N TYR A 80 10.76 9.72 -4.36
CA TYR A 80 11.99 9.12 -3.88
C TYR A 80 12.47 7.98 -4.78
N PHE A 81 11.56 7.21 -5.39
CA PHE A 81 11.94 6.21 -6.40
C PHE A 81 12.62 6.85 -7.62
N VAL A 82 12.02 7.92 -8.17
CA VAL A 82 12.61 8.66 -9.30
C VAL A 82 13.95 9.29 -8.93
N PHE A 83 14.08 9.79 -7.71
CA PHE A 83 15.35 10.30 -7.20
C PHE A 83 16.43 9.22 -7.14
N LEU A 84 16.11 8.03 -6.59
CA LEU A 84 17.06 6.91 -6.50
C LEU A 84 17.43 6.35 -7.89
N TYR A 85 16.49 6.36 -8.85
CA TYR A 85 16.82 6.04 -10.24
C TYR A 85 17.89 6.99 -10.81
N ARG A 86 17.74 8.31 -10.60
CA ARG A 86 18.71 9.30 -11.04
C ARG A 86 20.10 9.12 -10.39
N ARG A 87 20.14 8.49 -9.25
CA ARG A 87 21.39 8.13 -8.55
C ARG A 87 21.95 6.76 -8.95
N GLY A 88 21.26 6.02 -9.82
CA GLY A 88 21.65 4.67 -10.19
C GLY A 88 21.42 3.61 -9.11
N GLU A 89 20.62 3.93 -8.07
CA GLU A 89 20.34 3.06 -6.93
C GLU A 89 19.08 2.19 -7.13
N LEU A 90 18.23 2.54 -8.10
CA LEU A 90 17.07 1.74 -8.52
C LEU A 90 17.01 1.66 -10.05
N PRO A 91 16.58 0.52 -10.62
CA PRO A 91 16.46 0.36 -12.07
C PRO A 91 15.28 1.15 -12.64
N TYR A 92 15.41 1.66 -13.86
CA TYR A 92 14.36 2.37 -14.60
C TYR A 92 13.03 1.60 -14.59
N ALA A 93 13.10 0.30 -14.90
CA ALA A 93 11.93 -0.55 -15.08
C ALA A 93 11.03 -0.66 -13.82
N PHE A 94 11.57 -0.36 -12.65
CA PHE A 94 10.82 -0.27 -11.40
C PHE A 94 10.52 1.18 -11.00
N ALA A 95 11.58 1.99 -10.93
CA ALA A 95 11.54 3.28 -10.25
C ALA A 95 10.75 4.35 -11.00
N VAL A 96 10.84 4.37 -12.33
CA VAL A 96 10.21 5.44 -13.12
C VAL A 96 8.73 5.16 -13.34
N PRO A 97 8.31 4.01 -13.90
CA PRO A 97 6.88 3.73 -14.07
C PRO A 97 6.16 3.67 -12.74
N GLY A 98 6.70 2.92 -11.76
CA GLY A 98 6.10 2.80 -10.43
C GLY A 98 6.06 4.13 -9.67
N GLY A 99 7.16 4.90 -9.72
CA GLY A 99 7.22 6.21 -9.05
C GLY A 99 6.25 7.23 -9.64
N ILE A 100 6.13 7.30 -10.96
CA ILE A 100 5.18 8.21 -11.63
C ILE A 100 3.74 7.79 -11.32
N GLY A 101 3.42 6.51 -11.39
CA GLY A 101 2.11 5.98 -11.05
C GLY A 101 1.73 6.30 -9.61
N ASP A 102 2.63 6.04 -8.66
CA ASP A 102 2.47 6.38 -7.25
C ASP A 102 2.16 7.87 -7.03
N ILE A 103 2.92 8.76 -7.69
CA ILE A 103 2.73 10.22 -7.60
C ILE A 103 1.35 10.62 -8.14
N ILE A 104 0.95 10.08 -9.29
CA ILE A 104 -0.36 10.36 -9.90
C ILE A 104 -1.49 9.92 -8.97
N VAL A 105 -1.42 8.70 -8.44
CA VAL A 105 -2.44 8.18 -7.53
C VAL A 105 -2.51 9.00 -6.23
N ALA A 106 -1.37 9.40 -5.67
CA ALA A 106 -1.32 10.27 -4.48
C ALA A 106 -1.92 11.66 -4.75
N ALA A 107 -1.60 12.26 -5.88
CA ALA A 107 -2.17 13.56 -6.28
C ALA A 107 -3.69 13.48 -6.49
N LEU A 108 -4.16 12.45 -7.18
CA LEU A 108 -5.59 12.20 -7.36
C LEU A 108 -6.30 11.89 -6.03
N ALA A 109 -5.63 11.25 -5.07
CA ALA A 109 -6.17 11.03 -3.73
C ALA A 109 -6.48 12.36 -3.02
N LEU A 110 -5.59 13.36 -3.12
CA LEU A 110 -5.85 14.69 -2.58
C LEU A 110 -7.06 15.34 -3.25
N VAL A 111 -7.18 15.26 -4.59
CA VAL A 111 -8.32 15.80 -5.32
C VAL A 111 -9.62 15.15 -4.85
N VAL A 112 -9.68 13.80 -4.84
CA VAL A 112 -10.89 13.04 -4.49
C VAL A 112 -11.30 13.24 -3.03
N ALA A 113 -10.33 13.39 -2.12
CA ALA A 113 -10.62 13.55 -0.70
C ALA A 113 -10.97 14.99 -0.31
N LEU A 114 -10.35 16.01 -0.93
CA LEU A 114 -10.47 17.40 -0.49
C LEU A 114 -11.54 18.20 -1.25
N PHE A 115 -11.85 17.82 -2.50
CA PHE A 115 -12.90 18.54 -3.24
C PHE A 115 -14.29 18.22 -2.70
N SER A 116 -15.15 19.26 -2.71
CA SER A 116 -16.54 19.17 -2.28
C SER A 116 -17.43 18.65 -3.42
N PHE A 117 -17.45 17.33 -3.59
CA PHE A 117 -18.40 16.67 -4.50
C PHE A 117 -19.73 16.40 -3.78
N GLY A 118 -20.84 16.42 -4.53
CA GLY A 118 -22.07 15.80 -4.08
C GLY A 118 -21.86 14.29 -3.77
N GLU A 119 -22.66 13.71 -2.88
CA GLU A 119 -22.39 12.36 -2.35
C GLU A 119 -22.26 11.29 -3.44
N ALA A 120 -23.19 11.23 -4.40
CA ALA A 120 -23.16 10.27 -5.51
C ALA A 120 -21.89 10.44 -6.37
N THR A 121 -21.53 11.67 -6.72
CA THR A 121 -20.34 11.99 -7.52
C THR A 121 -19.07 11.61 -6.77
N ARG A 122 -19.02 11.84 -5.45
CA ARG A 122 -17.90 11.47 -4.61
C ARG A 122 -17.68 9.97 -4.57
N LEU A 123 -18.73 9.17 -4.40
CA LEU A 123 -18.60 7.71 -4.39
C LEU A 123 -18.11 7.17 -5.75
N HIS A 124 -18.56 7.77 -6.86
CA HIS A 124 -18.07 7.47 -8.20
C HIS A 124 -16.59 7.84 -8.36
N ALA A 125 -16.19 9.02 -7.93
CA ALA A 125 -14.80 9.48 -7.98
C ALA A 125 -13.89 8.58 -7.16
N ILE A 126 -14.30 8.20 -5.94
CA ILE A 126 -13.58 7.24 -5.10
C ILE A 126 -13.44 5.89 -5.81
N TYR A 127 -14.52 5.38 -6.46
CA TYR A 127 -14.48 4.11 -7.17
C TYR A 127 -13.47 4.14 -8.32
N ILE A 128 -13.52 5.15 -9.19
CA ILE A 128 -12.61 5.29 -10.33
C ILE A 128 -11.17 5.41 -9.85
N TRP A 129 -10.92 6.30 -8.89
CA TRP A 129 -9.61 6.46 -8.28
C TRP A 129 -9.09 5.14 -7.66
N ASN A 130 -9.98 4.42 -6.97
CA ASN A 130 -9.62 3.15 -6.32
C ASN A 130 -9.22 2.07 -7.34
N VAL A 131 -9.90 2.00 -8.49
CA VAL A 131 -9.54 1.09 -9.60
C VAL A 131 -8.16 1.45 -10.15
N ILE A 132 -7.92 2.72 -10.46
CA ILE A 132 -6.63 3.21 -10.98
C ILE A 132 -5.50 2.90 -9.98
N GLY A 133 -5.69 3.27 -8.70
CA GLY A 133 -4.68 3.09 -7.68
C GLY A 133 -4.40 1.62 -7.34
N PHE A 134 -5.43 0.76 -7.43
CA PHE A 134 -5.27 -0.68 -7.22
C PHE A 134 -4.50 -1.34 -8.35
N ILE A 135 -4.83 -1.02 -9.61
CA ILE A 135 -4.09 -1.53 -10.78
C ILE A 135 -2.63 -1.08 -10.69
N ASP A 136 -2.38 0.18 -10.38
CA ASP A 136 -1.03 0.73 -10.29
C ASP A 136 -0.20 0.02 -9.21
N ILE A 137 -0.71 -0.17 -7.99
CA ILE A 137 0.06 -0.87 -6.94
C ILE A 137 0.33 -2.34 -7.32
N LEU A 138 -0.59 -3.01 -8.01
CA LEU A 138 -0.34 -4.35 -8.50
C LEU A 138 0.76 -4.37 -9.57
N LEU A 139 0.82 -3.39 -10.47
CA LEU A 139 1.88 -3.24 -11.45
C LEU A 139 3.25 -2.98 -10.79
N VAL A 140 3.29 -2.15 -9.73
CA VAL A 140 4.51 -1.91 -8.94
C VAL A 140 5.01 -3.21 -8.32
N VAL A 141 4.14 -3.96 -7.64
CA VAL A 141 4.52 -5.25 -7.03
C VAL A 141 4.94 -6.26 -8.09
N PHE A 142 4.19 -6.37 -9.20
CA PHE A 142 4.53 -7.25 -10.31
C PHE A 142 5.89 -6.91 -10.94
N SER A 143 6.18 -5.61 -11.14
CA SER A 143 7.47 -5.16 -11.65
C SER A 143 8.62 -5.59 -10.74
N ALA A 144 8.47 -5.42 -9.42
CA ALA A 144 9.46 -5.86 -8.44
C ALA A 144 9.67 -7.39 -8.47
N VAL A 145 8.58 -8.18 -8.56
CA VAL A 145 8.65 -9.65 -8.70
C VAL A 145 9.40 -10.03 -9.98
N ARG A 146 9.03 -9.45 -11.12
CA ARG A 146 9.63 -9.71 -12.41
C ARG A 146 11.13 -9.46 -12.41
N ILE A 147 11.57 -8.32 -11.89
CA ILE A 147 13.00 -7.96 -11.78
C ILE A 147 13.72 -8.94 -10.85
N ALA A 148 13.15 -9.24 -9.69
CA ALA A 148 13.75 -10.17 -8.73
C ALA A 148 13.97 -11.59 -9.33
N LEU A 149 12.97 -12.11 -10.06
CA LEU A 149 13.02 -13.42 -10.70
C LEU A 149 13.95 -13.47 -11.93
N ALA A 150 14.13 -12.34 -12.62
CA ALA A 150 15.06 -12.22 -13.73
C ALA A 150 16.56 -12.11 -13.29
N GLY A 151 16.85 -12.31 -12.00
CA GLY A 151 18.21 -12.18 -11.45
C GLY A 151 18.58 -10.76 -11.01
N GLY A 152 17.70 -9.77 -11.20
CA GLY A 152 17.92 -8.37 -10.83
C GLY A 152 17.66 -8.07 -9.34
N GLY A 153 17.73 -9.08 -8.46
CA GLY A 153 17.48 -8.87 -7.02
C GLY A 153 18.43 -7.87 -6.37
N ARG A 154 19.65 -7.74 -6.87
CA ARG A 154 20.62 -6.72 -6.41
C ARG A 154 20.22 -5.30 -6.82
N GLU A 155 19.53 -5.14 -7.93
CA GLU A 155 19.04 -3.84 -8.41
C GLU A 155 17.92 -3.27 -7.52
N LEU A 156 17.26 -4.12 -6.73
CA LEU A 156 16.21 -3.75 -5.79
C LEU A 156 16.70 -3.68 -4.33
N ILE A 157 18.01 -3.73 -4.08
CA ILE A 157 18.57 -3.78 -2.72
C ILE A 157 18.16 -2.56 -1.88
N ALA A 158 17.96 -1.41 -2.52
CA ALA A 158 17.48 -0.20 -1.85
C ALA A 158 16.12 -0.42 -1.16
N LEU A 159 15.24 -1.28 -1.72
CA LEU A 159 13.94 -1.61 -1.13
C LEU A 159 14.04 -2.48 0.14
N THR A 160 15.22 -2.96 0.47
CA THR A 160 15.47 -3.76 1.68
C THR A 160 16.07 -2.93 2.83
N GLN A 161 16.39 -1.67 2.56
CA GLN A 161 17.01 -0.74 3.49
C GLN A 161 16.01 0.35 3.93
N LEU A 162 16.16 0.87 5.14
CA LEU A 162 15.35 2.02 5.59
C LEU A 162 15.68 3.28 4.76
N PRO A 163 14.68 4.07 4.46
CA PRO A 163 13.25 3.94 4.83
C PRO A 163 12.44 2.99 3.93
N LEU A 164 12.96 2.59 2.77
CA LEU A 164 12.20 1.85 1.74
C LEU A 164 11.79 0.43 2.16
N SER A 165 12.49 -0.19 3.10
CA SER A 165 12.10 -1.51 3.63
C SER A 165 10.73 -1.49 4.33
N LEU A 166 10.24 -0.32 4.75
CA LEU A 166 8.88 -0.15 5.25
C LEU A 166 7.82 -0.35 4.17
N LEU A 167 8.17 -0.23 2.89
CA LEU A 167 7.22 -0.48 1.80
C LEU A 167 6.78 -1.95 1.79
N PRO A 168 7.66 -2.94 1.58
CA PRO A 168 7.23 -4.34 1.56
C PRO A 168 6.78 -4.87 2.93
N THR A 169 7.28 -4.32 4.04
CA THR A 169 7.02 -4.87 5.38
C THR A 169 5.86 -4.20 6.11
N PHE A 170 5.35 -3.06 5.63
CA PHE A 170 4.28 -2.32 6.31
C PHE A 170 3.33 -1.60 5.35
N LEU A 171 3.82 -0.66 4.52
CA LEU A 171 2.96 0.25 3.75
C LEU A 171 2.24 -0.43 2.59
N VAL A 172 2.93 -1.21 1.74
CA VAL A 172 2.32 -1.84 0.55
C VAL A 172 1.21 -2.83 0.93
N PRO A 173 1.37 -3.71 1.95
CA PRO A 173 0.27 -4.53 2.45
C PRO A 173 -0.95 -3.70 2.89
N LEU A 174 -0.74 -2.59 3.60
CA LEU A 174 -1.82 -1.68 4.02
C LEU A 174 -2.49 -0.99 2.83
N ILE A 175 -1.70 -0.54 1.82
CA ILE A 175 -2.21 0.07 0.60
C ILE A 175 -3.11 -0.92 -0.15
N ILE A 176 -2.67 -2.15 -0.37
CA ILE A 176 -3.47 -3.17 -1.07
C ILE A 176 -4.74 -3.50 -0.27
N ALA A 177 -4.60 -3.73 1.04
CA ALA A 177 -5.74 -4.05 1.89
C ALA A 177 -6.77 -2.90 1.96
N SER A 178 -6.33 -1.64 1.95
CA SER A 178 -7.22 -0.48 1.94
C SER A 178 -8.00 -0.35 0.62
N HIS A 179 -7.38 -0.60 -0.53
CA HIS A 179 -8.09 -0.69 -1.80
C HIS A 179 -9.18 -1.77 -1.78
N LEU A 180 -8.85 -2.96 -1.27
CA LEU A 180 -9.83 -4.06 -1.14
C LEU A 180 -10.97 -3.71 -0.18
N ALA A 181 -10.67 -3.03 0.94
CA ALA A 181 -11.68 -2.56 1.88
C ALA A 181 -12.63 -1.52 1.24
N ILE A 182 -12.10 -0.58 0.44
CA ILE A 182 -12.91 0.39 -0.32
C ILE A 182 -13.83 -0.35 -1.30
N PHE A 183 -13.33 -1.31 -2.09
CA PHE A 183 -14.17 -2.10 -2.99
C PHE A 183 -15.28 -2.84 -2.25
N ALA A 184 -14.97 -3.51 -1.14
CA ALA A 184 -15.95 -4.22 -0.34
C ALA A 184 -17.05 -3.30 0.22
N ARG A 185 -16.70 -2.09 0.66
CA ARG A 185 -17.65 -1.09 1.17
C ARG A 185 -18.55 -0.53 0.07
N LEU A 186 -17.97 -0.17 -1.09
CA LEU A 186 -18.73 0.37 -2.22
C LEU A 186 -19.67 -0.69 -2.83
N ALA A 187 -19.26 -1.96 -2.88
CA ALA A 187 -20.12 -3.05 -3.33
C ALA A 187 -21.34 -3.23 -2.41
N ARG A 188 -21.14 -3.17 -1.09
CA ARG A 188 -22.25 -3.26 -0.13
C ARG A 188 -23.22 -2.08 -0.22
N ALA A 189 -22.69 -0.87 -0.41
CA ALA A 189 -23.54 0.31 -0.58
C ALA A 189 -24.46 0.20 -1.80
N ARG A 190 -23.96 -0.35 -2.91
CA ARG A 190 -24.75 -0.59 -4.12
C ARG A 190 -25.81 -1.70 -3.98
N ALA A 191 -25.62 -2.68 -3.10
CA ALA A 191 -26.57 -3.77 -2.89
C ALA A 191 -27.77 -3.38 -2.03
N VAL A 192 -27.77 -2.19 -1.41
CA VAL A 192 -28.84 -1.68 -0.54
C VAL A 192 -29.70 -0.62 -1.27
N THR A 193 -29.24 -0.10 -2.42
CA THR A 193 -29.99 0.80 -3.31
C THR A 193 -30.73 0.04 -4.39
#